data_bb1f7a202655634ae331c0dea1670ff2
#
_entry.id   bb1f7a202655634ae331c0dea1670ff2
#
_cell.length_a   1.000
_cell.length_b   1.000
_cell.length_c   1.000
_cell.angle_alpha   90.00
_cell.angle_beta   90.00
_cell.angle_gamma   90.00
#
_symmetry.space_group_name_H-M   'P 1'
#
loop_
_entity.id
_entity.type
_entity.pdbx_description
1 polymer ?
#
loop_
_entity_poly.entity_id
_entity_poly.type
_entity_poly.pdbx_seq_one_letter_code
_entity_poly.pdbx_strand_id
1 'polypeptide(L)'
;MTPRSAPWDRWREIGERVFVRRHQALDLNAGLILGDDRCLVIDTRSSEREAGELLRAVRSITHLPYAVAITHAHFDHCFGTATFAARQPGCEIWAHSRCRDELALSGADHRASIATWLRDSGELVLADEVETVTLQLPNHVMTDDVSLDLGGRQVILHHPGRGHTDHDMVVEIPDTGVTFVGDLVEQGAPPSFDDAYPLEWPGTLDALLERLGPVVVPGHGDVVDPEFVSRQRIDIAEVAQVARTMPADLSDQDLEWAANRLAVGGPAGFLALRRAREHLVGLTTSPPG
;
A
#
# COMPACT_ATOMS: atom_id res chain seq x y z
N MET A 1 -30.19 -1.24 -3.39
CA MET A 1 -29.87 -0.35 -2.26
C MET A 1 -28.38 -0.20 -2.29
N THR A 2 -27.85 0.96 -2.65
CA THR A 2 -26.41 1.27 -2.53
C THR A 2 -26.03 1.15 -1.07
N PRO A 3 -24.96 0.39 -0.71
CA PRO A 3 -24.46 0.36 0.66
C PRO A 3 -24.11 1.80 1.06
N ARG A 4 -24.63 2.26 2.19
CA ARG A 4 -24.15 3.52 2.78
C ARG A 4 -22.68 3.33 3.06
N SER A 5 -21.82 4.18 2.46
CA SER A 5 -20.41 4.26 2.79
C SER A 5 -20.26 4.31 4.31
N ALA A 6 -19.38 3.48 4.86
CA ALA A 6 -19.11 3.50 6.29
C ALA A 6 -18.68 4.93 6.69
N PRO A 7 -19.12 5.44 7.85
CA PRO A 7 -18.72 6.76 8.29
C PRO A 7 -17.19 6.76 8.47
N TRP A 8 -16.54 7.79 7.91
CA TRP A 8 -15.10 8.03 8.03
C TRP A 8 -14.62 7.96 9.49
N ASP A 9 -13.37 7.59 9.67
CA ASP A 9 -12.67 7.60 10.94
C ASP A 9 -13.32 6.76 12.05
N ARG A 10 -13.94 5.64 11.68
CA ARG A 10 -14.47 4.65 12.62
C ARG A 10 -13.98 3.25 12.28
N TRP A 11 -13.73 2.46 13.33
CA TRP A 11 -13.46 1.05 13.15
C TRP A 11 -14.71 0.33 12.65
N ARG A 12 -14.55 -0.49 11.62
CA ARG A 12 -15.54 -1.43 11.12
C ARG A 12 -14.96 -2.83 11.25
N GLU A 13 -15.64 -3.70 11.95
CA GLU A 13 -15.29 -5.12 12.01
C GLU A 13 -15.69 -5.77 10.67
N ILE A 14 -14.73 -6.45 10.02
CA ILE A 14 -14.85 -7.06 8.69
C ILE A 14 -14.58 -8.57 8.70
N GLY A 15 -14.15 -9.09 9.82
CA GLY A 15 -13.96 -10.48 10.19
C GLY A 15 -13.94 -10.55 11.71
N GLU A 16 -14.05 -11.71 12.31
CA GLU A 16 -14.00 -11.85 13.77
C GLU A 16 -12.71 -11.24 14.33
N ARG A 17 -12.84 -10.16 15.13
CA ARG A 17 -11.71 -9.43 15.74
C ARG A 17 -10.71 -8.88 14.69
N VAL A 18 -11.16 -8.62 13.45
CA VAL A 18 -10.41 -7.98 12.36
C VAL A 18 -11.14 -6.71 11.95
N PHE A 19 -10.47 -5.59 12.03
CA PHE A 19 -11.07 -4.27 11.85
C PHE A 19 -10.33 -3.48 10.77
N VAL A 20 -11.09 -2.70 9.99
CA VAL A 20 -10.57 -1.67 9.09
C VAL A 20 -11.06 -0.30 9.56
N ARG A 21 -10.19 0.69 9.45
CA ARG A 21 -10.48 2.10 9.69
C ARG A 21 -10.12 2.90 8.44
N ARG A 22 -11.16 3.34 7.72
CA ARG A 22 -11.00 4.19 6.55
C ARG A 22 -10.92 5.64 6.98
N HIS A 23 -9.87 6.34 6.59
CA HIS A 23 -9.63 7.74 6.91
C HIS A 23 -10.06 8.63 5.75
N GLN A 24 -10.63 9.81 6.06
CA GLN A 24 -11.06 10.75 5.03
C GLN A 24 -9.86 11.35 4.28
N ALA A 25 -8.76 11.63 5.01
CA ALA A 25 -7.53 12.07 4.38
C ALA A 25 -6.95 10.95 3.54
N LEU A 26 -6.73 11.22 2.26
CA LEU A 26 -6.20 10.30 1.25
C LEU A 26 -7.05 9.04 1.01
N ASP A 27 -8.24 8.94 1.61
CA ASP A 27 -9.11 7.77 1.52
C ASP A 27 -8.47 6.47 2.03
N LEU A 28 -7.50 6.60 2.94
CA LEU A 28 -6.58 5.56 3.40
C LEU A 28 -7.24 4.55 4.35
N ASN A 29 -6.91 3.28 4.21
CA ASN A 29 -7.28 2.21 5.12
C ASN A 29 -6.13 1.84 6.06
N ALA A 30 -6.41 1.82 7.36
CA ALA A 30 -5.55 1.20 8.37
C ALA A 30 -6.24 -0.04 8.95
N GLY A 31 -5.45 -1.06 9.31
CA GLY A 31 -5.95 -2.33 9.85
C GLY A 31 -5.66 -2.51 11.33
N LEU A 32 -6.52 -3.29 12.02
CA LEU A 32 -6.27 -3.79 13.37
C LEU A 32 -6.75 -5.23 13.49
N ILE A 33 -5.84 -6.12 13.87
CA ILE A 33 -6.10 -7.54 14.06
C ILE A 33 -5.83 -7.89 15.52
N LEU A 34 -6.81 -8.50 16.21
CA LEU A 34 -6.65 -8.91 17.60
C LEU A 34 -6.40 -10.41 17.72
N GLY A 35 -5.33 -10.77 18.40
CA GLY A 35 -5.12 -12.08 19.02
C GLY A 35 -5.52 -12.07 20.49
N ASP A 36 -5.14 -13.09 21.26
CA ASP A 36 -5.38 -13.15 22.70
C ASP A 36 -4.27 -12.47 23.51
N ASP A 37 -3.02 -12.49 23.02
CA ASP A 37 -1.85 -11.97 23.71
C ASP A 37 -1.40 -10.61 23.20
N ARG A 38 -1.57 -10.35 21.89
CA ARG A 38 -1.17 -9.12 21.22
C ARG A 38 -2.06 -8.80 20.02
N CYS A 39 -1.93 -7.60 19.49
CA CYS A 39 -2.60 -7.20 18.25
C CYS A 39 -1.59 -6.78 17.19
N LEU A 40 -2.03 -6.74 15.95
CA LEU A 40 -1.26 -6.22 14.81
C LEU A 40 -1.98 -4.99 14.26
N VAL A 41 -1.26 -3.88 14.11
CA VAL A 41 -1.70 -2.68 13.40
C VAL A 41 -1.10 -2.70 12.00
N ILE A 42 -1.92 -2.47 10.99
CA ILE A 42 -1.49 -2.41 9.58
C ILE A 42 -1.50 -0.94 9.18
N ASP A 43 -0.33 -0.46 8.78
CA ASP A 43 0.00 0.91 8.41
C ASP A 43 -0.21 1.95 9.52
N THR A 44 0.46 3.10 9.39
CA THR A 44 0.61 4.06 10.49
C THR A 44 0.23 5.49 10.14
N ARG A 45 -0.22 5.75 8.91
CA ARG A 45 -0.55 7.06 8.38
C ARG A 45 0.66 7.99 8.13
N SER A 46 0.37 9.23 7.73
CA SER A 46 1.29 10.17 7.08
C SER A 46 2.13 11.00 8.04
N SER A 47 1.70 11.18 9.30
CA SER A 47 2.33 12.10 10.23
C SER A 47 2.22 11.64 11.68
N GLU A 48 3.01 12.26 12.57
CA GLU A 48 2.96 11.97 14.01
C GLU A 48 1.59 12.29 14.62
N ARG A 49 0.93 13.37 14.17
CA ARG A 49 -0.42 13.73 14.60
C ARG A 49 -1.43 12.67 14.20
N GLU A 50 -1.41 12.28 12.94
CA GLU A 50 -2.34 11.28 12.40
C GLU A 50 -2.10 9.89 13.00
N ALA A 51 -0.85 9.49 13.18
CA ALA A 51 -0.49 8.26 13.88
C ALA A 51 -0.95 8.29 15.34
N GLY A 52 -0.83 9.44 16.00
CA GLY A 52 -1.36 9.62 17.36
C GLY A 52 -2.89 9.50 17.43
N GLU A 53 -3.62 9.92 16.41
CA GLU A 53 -5.07 9.73 16.29
C GLU A 53 -5.40 8.26 16.07
N LEU A 54 -4.70 7.57 15.16
CA LEU A 54 -4.87 6.15 14.92
C LEU A 54 -4.57 5.33 16.18
N LEU A 55 -3.48 5.63 16.89
CA LEU A 55 -3.13 4.92 18.12
C LEU A 55 -4.18 5.10 19.21
N ARG A 56 -4.77 6.30 19.37
CA ARG A 56 -5.91 6.50 20.28
C ARG A 56 -7.11 5.67 19.86
N ALA A 57 -7.37 5.57 18.56
CA ALA A 57 -8.45 4.71 18.04
C ALA A 57 -8.17 3.22 18.29
N VAL A 58 -6.92 2.74 18.13
CA VAL A 58 -6.53 1.38 18.53
C VAL A 58 -6.78 1.15 20.02
N ARG A 59 -6.37 2.09 20.87
CA ARG A 59 -6.55 1.99 22.33
C ARG A 59 -7.99 2.08 22.78
N SER A 60 -8.91 2.56 21.94
CA SER A 60 -10.36 2.47 22.23
C SER A 60 -10.95 1.07 22.01
N ILE A 61 -10.25 0.21 21.26
CA ILE A 61 -10.66 -1.18 21.00
C ILE A 61 -9.90 -2.13 21.93
N THR A 62 -8.60 -1.95 22.13
CA THR A 62 -7.77 -2.87 22.90
C THR A 62 -6.60 -2.18 23.61
N HIS A 63 -6.20 -2.77 24.75
CA HIS A 63 -4.98 -2.40 25.48
C HIS A 63 -3.85 -3.43 25.33
N LEU A 64 -4.05 -4.47 24.52
CA LEU A 64 -3.00 -5.47 24.23
C LEU A 64 -1.73 -4.80 23.70
N PRO A 65 -0.55 -5.39 23.93
CA PRO A 65 0.66 -5.01 23.21
C PRO A 65 0.43 -5.12 21.70
N TYR A 66 1.04 -4.25 20.92
CA TYR A 66 0.91 -4.29 19.47
C TYR A 66 2.24 -4.54 18.76
N ALA A 67 2.17 -5.20 17.62
CA ALA A 67 3.14 -5.10 16.54
C ALA A 67 2.57 -4.22 15.42
N VAL A 68 3.43 -3.75 14.53
CA VAL A 68 3.07 -2.95 13.35
C VAL A 68 3.52 -3.71 12.10
N ALA A 69 2.67 -3.76 11.08
CA ALA A 69 3.00 -4.21 9.73
C ALA A 69 2.88 -3.02 8.77
N ILE A 70 3.96 -2.73 8.04
CA ILE A 70 4.00 -1.67 7.02
C ILE A 70 3.87 -2.34 5.66
N THR A 71 2.83 -2.01 4.91
CA THR A 71 2.57 -2.59 3.59
C THR A 71 3.64 -2.21 2.59
N HIS A 72 4.03 -0.94 2.54
CA HIS A 72 5.09 -0.41 1.67
C HIS A 72 5.63 0.94 2.17
N ALA A 73 6.63 1.53 1.48
CA ALA A 73 7.39 2.68 1.97
C ALA A 73 6.73 4.05 1.70
N HIS A 74 5.53 4.11 1.13
CA HIS A 74 4.89 5.40 0.88
C HIS A 74 4.48 6.10 2.17
N PHE A 75 4.53 7.43 2.12
CA PHE A 75 4.45 8.29 3.30
C PHE A 75 3.18 8.10 4.12
N ASP A 76 2.05 7.91 3.45
CA ASP A 76 0.74 7.77 4.07
C ASP A 76 0.52 6.40 4.73
N HIS A 77 1.37 5.42 4.45
CA HIS A 77 1.37 4.10 5.08
C HIS A 77 2.36 3.99 6.23
N CYS A 78 3.51 4.69 6.18
CA CYS A 78 4.60 4.39 7.09
C CYS A 78 5.19 5.57 7.89
N PHE A 79 4.92 6.83 7.54
CA PHE A 79 5.58 7.96 8.21
C PHE A 79 5.14 8.18 9.65
N GLY A 80 4.00 7.64 10.06
CA GLY A 80 3.55 7.66 11.45
C GLY A 80 4.23 6.64 12.38
N THR A 81 5.10 5.76 11.85
CA THR A 81 5.67 4.60 12.57
C THR A 81 6.44 5.00 13.83
N ALA A 82 7.15 6.14 13.83
CA ALA A 82 7.88 6.63 15.00
C ALA A 82 6.98 6.85 16.23
N THR A 83 5.74 7.28 16.02
CA THR A 83 4.75 7.45 17.09
C THR A 83 4.43 6.13 17.79
N PHE A 84 4.27 5.05 17.02
CA PHE A 84 4.01 3.71 17.58
C PHE A 84 5.23 3.19 18.33
N ALA A 85 6.44 3.30 17.76
CA ALA A 85 7.67 2.89 18.40
C ALA A 85 7.92 3.62 19.72
N ALA A 86 7.70 4.93 19.77
CA ALA A 86 7.89 5.74 20.96
C ALA A 86 6.89 5.40 22.09
N ARG A 87 5.68 4.97 21.75
CA ARG A 87 4.61 4.65 22.72
C ARG A 87 4.71 3.24 23.27
N GLN A 88 5.39 2.34 22.59
CA GLN A 88 5.68 0.98 23.04
C GLN A 88 7.14 0.63 22.72
N PRO A 89 8.07 0.90 23.64
CA PRO A 89 9.48 0.50 23.47
C PRO A 89 9.58 -1.01 23.20
N GLY A 90 10.35 -1.38 22.17
CA GLY A 90 10.47 -2.77 21.75
C GLY A 90 9.31 -3.25 20.83
N CYS A 91 8.45 -2.35 20.34
CA CYS A 91 7.46 -2.68 19.33
C CYS A 91 8.11 -3.33 18.11
N GLU A 92 7.61 -4.50 17.72
CA GLU A 92 7.98 -5.13 16.45
C GLU A 92 7.35 -4.33 15.29
N ILE A 93 8.19 -3.91 14.34
CA ILE A 93 7.78 -3.19 13.13
C ILE A 93 8.23 -4.03 11.94
N TRP A 94 7.28 -4.68 11.30
CA TRP A 94 7.47 -5.60 10.19
C TRP A 94 7.29 -4.91 8.86
N ALA A 95 8.16 -5.20 7.89
CA ALA A 95 8.05 -4.81 6.51
C ALA A 95 8.86 -5.74 5.60
N HIS A 96 8.67 -5.64 4.30
CA HIS A 96 9.59 -6.25 3.35
C HIS A 96 10.99 -5.63 3.47
N SER A 97 12.07 -6.40 3.25
CA SER A 97 13.45 -5.92 3.41
C SER A 97 13.76 -4.68 2.56
N ARG A 98 13.26 -4.63 1.31
CA ARG A 98 13.43 -3.48 0.42
C ARG A 98 12.66 -2.24 0.88
N CYS A 99 11.52 -2.39 1.56
CA CYS A 99 10.83 -1.26 2.19
C CYS A 99 11.74 -0.56 3.21
N ARG A 100 12.43 -1.34 4.05
CA ARG A 100 13.41 -0.80 4.98
C ARG A 100 14.57 -0.12 4.27
N ASP A 101 15.10 -0.74 3.21
CA ASP A 101 16.22 -0.21 2.44
C ASP A 101 15.82 1.10 1.75
N GLU A 102 14.63 1.17 1.16
CA GLU A 102 14.07 2.38 0.56
C GLU A 102 13.96 3.52 1.58
N LEU A 103 13.38 3.27 2.74
CA LEU A 103 13.27 4.27 3.81
C LEU A 103 14.64 4.73 4.33
N ALA A 104 15.63 3.83 4.37
CA ALA A 104 16.97 4.14 4.83
C ALA A 104 17.77 4.98 3.83
N LEU A 105 17.60 4.70 2.53
CA LEU A 105 18.38 5.33 1.46
C LEU A 105 17.73 6.62 0.95
N SER A 106 16.43 6.60 0.73
CA SER A 106 15.69 7.65 0.01
C SER A 106 14.66 8.37 0.87
N GLY A 107 14.35 7.85 2.08
CA GLY A 107 13.23 8.36 2.88
C GLY A 107 13.31 9.85 3.22
N ALA A 108 14.52 10.42 3.41
CA ALA A 108 14.66 11.86 3.67
C ALA A 108 14.33 12.71 2.43
N ASP A 109 14.74 12.25 1.24
CA ASP A 109 14.48 12.91 -0.03
C ASP A 109 13.00 12.76 -0.41
N HIS A 110 12.40 11.57 -0.21
CA HIS A 110 10.97 11.34 -0.36
C HIS A 110 10.16 12.28 0.53
N ARG A 111 10.50 12.39 1.81
CA ARG A 111 9.85 13.31 2.75
C ARG A 111 9.83 14.74 2.22
N ALA A 112 10.97 15.25 1.72
CA ALA A 112 11.06 16.60 1.17
C ALA A 112 10.23 16.76 -0.11
N SER A 113 10.25 15.78 -0.99
CA SER A 113 9.47 15.75 -2.24
C SER A 113 7.98 15.72 -1.97
N ILE A 114 7.53 14.86 -1.04
CA ILE A 114 6.13 14.76 -0.64
C ILE A 114 5.64 16.05 0.03
N ALA A 115 6.44 16.66 0.91
CA ALA A 115 6.08 17.94 1.51
C ALA A 115 5.89 19.04 0.45
N THR A 116 6.72 19.04 -0.59
CA THR A 116 6.57 19.96 -1.73
C THR A 116 5.30 19.67 -2.51
N TRP A 117 5.05 18.43 -2.88
CA TRP A 117 3.84 18.00 -3.59
C TRP A 117 2.55 18.33 -2.83
N LEU A 118 2.53 18.11 -1.51
CA LEU A 118 1.39 18.47 -0.65
C LEU A 118 1.15 19.98 -0.65
N ARG A 119 2.22 20.80 -0.60
CA ARG A 119 2.08 22.27 -0.69
C ARG A 119 1.48 22.70 -2.01
N ASP A 120 1.95 22.14 -3.10
CA ASP A 120 1.45 22.44 -4.45
C ASP A 120 -0.01 22.01 -4.62
N SER A 121 -0.42 20.95 -3.92
CA SER A 121 -1.80 20.47 -3.86
C SER A 121 -2.71 21.23 -2.89
N GLY A 122 -2.16 22.18 -2.11
CA GLY A 122 -2.89 22.98 -1.15
C GLY A 122 -3.05 22.38 0.24
N GLU A 123 -2.45 21.21 0.49
CA GLU A 123 -2.49 20.48 1.77
C GLU A 123 -1.40 20.98 2.74
N LEU A 124 -1.42 22.29 3.05
CA LEU A 124 -0.34 22.97 3.74
C LEU A 124 -0.05 22.39 5.14
N VAL A 125 -1.08 22.03 5.89
CA VAL A 125 -0.93 21.50 7.26
C VAL A 125 -0.23 20.14 7.22
N LEU A 126 -0.66 19.26 6.32
CA LEU A 126 -0.06 17.94 6.17
C LEU A 126 1.38 18.05 5.63
N ALA A 127 1.63 19.00 4.72
CA ALA A 127 2.97 19.29 4.21
C ALA A 127 3.96 19.64 5.31
N ASP A 128 3.58 20.55 6.22
CA ASP A 128 4.42 20.97 7.35
C ASP A 128 4.63 19.82 8.35
N GLU A 129 3.61 19.00 8.58
CA GLU A 129 3.72 17.79 9.41
C GLU A 129 4.68 16.77 8.80
N VAL A 130 4.52 16.45 7.51
CA VAL A 130 5.37 15.49 6.79
C VAL A 130 6.82 15.95 6.73
N GLU A 131 7.08 17.24 6.50
CA GLU A 131 8.44 17.78 6.46
C GLU A 131 9.24 17.52 7.73
N THR A 132 8.57 17.47 8.88
CA THR A 132 9.18 17.32 10.21
C THR A 132 9.12 15.91 10.77
N VAL A 133 8.49 14.97 10.07
CA VAL A 133 8.34 13.59 10.51
C VAL A 133 9.69 12.93 10.82
N THR A 134 9.74 12.23 11.94
CA THR A 134 10.83 11.31 12.27
C THR A 134 10.62 9.98 11.56
N LEU A 135 11.52 9.63 10.64
CA LEU A 135 11.45 8.34 9.96
C LEU A 135 11.94 7.22 10.88
N GLN A 136 11.08 6.27 11.17
CA GLN A 136 11.39 5.07 11.95
C GLN A 136 11.50 3.87 11.00
N LEU A 137 12.69 3.28 10.93
CA LEU A 137 12.91 2.10 10.11
C LEU A 137 12.26 0.86 10.74
N PRO A 138 11.71 -0.06 9.91
CA PRO A 138 11.33 -1.39 10.36
C PRO A 138 12.49 -2.11 11.04
N ASN A 139 12.23 -2.78 12.17
CA ASN A 139 13.22 -3.53 12.93
C ASN A 139 13.09 -5.04 12.74
N HIS A 140 12.03 -5.49 12.07
CA HIS A 140 11.81 -6.85 11.59
C HIS A 140 11.57 -6.81 10.09
N VAL A 141 12.32 -7.59 9.33
CA VAL A 141 12.20 -7.62 7.87
C VAL A 141 11.95 -9.03 7.36
N MET A 142 11.20 -9.12 6.27
CA MET A 142 10.92 -10.38 5.59
C MET A 142 11.31 -10.30 4.10
N THR A 143 11.69 -11.42 3.54
CA THR A 143 11.86 -11.69 2.10
C THR A 143 11.02 -12.90 1.67
N ASP A 144 10.77 -13.79 2.62
CA ASP A 144 9.95 -14.98 2.48
C ASP A 144 8.72 -14.83 3.38
N ASP A 145 7.71 -15.68 3.19
CA ASP A 145 6.50 -15.69 4.01
C ASP A 145 6.84 -15.84 5.49
N VAL A 146 6.24 -15.00 6.31
CA VAL A 146 6.38 -15.02 7.77
C VAL A 146 5.01 -15.23 8.41
N SER A 147 4.93 -16.20 9.33
CA SER A 147 3.74 -16.40 10.15
C SER A 147 3.94 -15.77 11.53
N LEU A 148 3.04 -14.86 11.92
CA LEU A 148 3.00 -14.23 13.23
C LEU A 148 1.88 -14.82 14.06
N ASP A 149 2.21 -15.32 15.26
CA ASP A 149 1.21 -15.72 16.24
C ASP A 149 0.85 -14.53 17.14
N LEU A 150 -0.43 -14.16 17.17
CA LEU A 150 -0.95 -13.08 18.02
C LEU A 150 -1.56 -13.60 19.33
N GLY A 151 -1.31 -14.86 19.67
CA GLY A 151 -1.99 -15.59 20.74
C GLY A 151 -3.24 -16.27 20.20
N GLY A 152 -3.08 -17.50 19.68
CA GLY A 152 -4.17 -18.30 19.11
C GLY A 152 -4.69 -17.83 17.75
N ARG A 153 -4.16 -16.74 17.18
CA ARG A 153 -4.45 -16.31 15.80
C ARG A 153 -3.18 -16.17 15.01
N GLN A 154 -3.12 -16.87 13.88
CA GLN A 154 -2.02 -16.76 12.93
C GLN A 154 -2.33 -15.68 11.89
N VAL A 155 -1.33 -14.86 11.60
CA VAL A 155 -1.32 -13.87 10.52
C VAL A 155 -0.13 -14.16 9.62
N ILE A 156 -0.33 -14.16 8.32
CA ILE A 156 0.72 -14.42 7.34
C ILE A 156 1.09 -13.11 6.66
N LEU A 157 2.37 -12.75 6.73
CA LEU A 157 2.96 -11.65 5.95
C LEU A 157 3.63 -12.25 4.73
N HIS A 158 3.33 -11.76 3.54
CA HIS A 158 3.97 -12.25 2.31
C HIS A 158 4.13 -11.15 1.27
N HIS A 159 5.09 -11.33 0.36
CA HIS A 159 5.35 -10.47 -0.79
C HIS A 159 4.99 -11.23 -2.08
N PRO A 160 3.88 -10.90 -2.76
CA PRO A 160 3.44 -11.67 -3.93
C PRO A 160 4.25 -11.37 -5.20
N GLY A 161 5.07 -10.32 -5.19
CA GLY A 161 5.86 -9.86 -6.32
C GLY A 161 5.87 -8.34 -6.44
N ARG A 162 6.57 -7.80 -7.42
CA ARG A 162 6.61 -6.37 -7.71
C ARG A 162 5.29 -5.93 -8.35
N GLY A 163 4.73 -4.83 -7.87
CA GLY A 163 3.46 -4.30 -8.35
C GLY A 163 3.40 -2.79 -8.22
N HIS A 164 2.77 -2.31 -7.16
CA HIS A 164 2.72 -0.90 -6.81
C HIS A 164 4.11 -0.38 -6.41
N THR A 165 4.86 -1.21 -5.66
CA THR A 165 6.30 -1.02 -5.40
C THR A 165 7.06 -2.32 -5.70
N ASP A 166 8.35 -2.37 -5.38
CA ASP A 166 9.13 -3.62 -5.40
C ASP A 166 9.16 -4.34 -4.05
N HIS A 167 8.38 -3.85 -3.09
CA HIS A 167 8.38 -4.31 -1.70
C HIS A 167 7.00 -4.35 -1.05
N ASP A 168 5.94 -4.45 -1.85
CA ASP A 168 4.56 -4.56 -1.35
C ASP A 168 4.42 -5.78 -0.44
N MET A 169 3.96 -5.58 0.79
CA MET A 169 3.70 -6.64 1.75
C MET A 169 2.20 -6.78 1.99
N VAL A 170 1.71 -7.99 1.88
CA VAL A 170 0.32 -8.37 2.10
C VAL A 170 0.18 -9.01 3.47
N VAL A 171 -0.94 -8.77 4.15
CA VAL A 171 -1.26 -9.32 5.47
C VAL A 171 -2.51 -10.17 5.34
N GLU A 172 -2.34 -11.49 5.42
CA GLU A 172 -3.41 -12.49 5.29
C GLU A 172 -3.83 -13.01 6.67
N ILE A 173 -5.14 -13.11 6.90
CA ILE A 173 -5.74 -13.64 8.12
C ILE A 173 -6.57 -14.87 7.75
N PRO A 174 -5.96 -16.08 7.73
CA PRO A 174 -6.57 -17.28 7.14
C PRO A 174 -7.87 -17.72 7.81
N ASP A 175 -7.99 -17.57 9.13
CA ASP A 175 -9.16 -18.00 9.90
C ASP A 175 -10.42 -17.17 9.61
N THR A 176 -10.26 -15.95 9.09
CA THR A 176 -11.37 -15.04 8.76
C THR A 176 -11.55 -14.84 7.25
N GLY A 177 -10.56 -15.22 6.45
CA GLY A 177 -10.54 -14.96 5.01
C GLY A 177 -10.45 -13.48 4.66
N VAL A 178 -9.87 -12.66 5.55
CA VAL A 178 -9.58 -11.25 5.31
C VAL A 178 -8.12 -11.11 4.87
N THR A 179 -7.88 -10.28 3.86
CA THR A 179 -6.53 -9.96 3.38
C THR A 179 -6.38 -8.45 3.19
N PHE A 180 -5.39 -7.84 3.83
CA PHE A 180 -4.96 -6.46 3.58
C PHE A 180 -3.87 -6.47 2.53
N VAL A 181 -4.05 -5.73 1.45
CA VAL A 181 -3.20 -5.83 0.25
C VAL A 181 -2.41 -4.55 -0.06
N GLY A 182 -2.56 -3.51 0.77
CA GLY A 182 -1.98 -2.20 0.49
C GLY A 182 -2.41 -1.70 -0.89
N ASP A 183 -1.53 -0.95 -1.54
CA ASP A 183 -1.79 -0.31 -2.82
C ASP A 183 -1.56 -1.22 -4.03
N LEU A 184 -1.31 -2.52 -3.79
CA LEU A 184 -1.48 -3.51 -4.86
C LEU A 184 -2.91 -3.47 -5.42
N VAL A 185 -3.88 -3.03 -4.60
CA VAL A 185 -5.26 -2.79 -5.01
C VAL A 185 -5.71 -1.43 -4.48
N GLU A 186 -6.23 -0.59 -5.35
CA GLU A 186 -6.83 0.70 -5.03
C GLU A 186 -8.27 0.75 -5.51
N GLN A 187 -9.16 1.29 -4.69
CA GLN A 187 -10.59 1.45 -5.01
C GLN A 187 -10.99 2.94 -4.88
N GLY A 188 -11.82 3.41 -5.79
CA GLY A 188 -12.29 4.81 -5.80
C GLY A 188 -11.43 5.75 -6.63
N ALA A 189 -10.17 5.40 -6.86
CA ALA A 189 -9.25 6.08 -7.76
C ALA A 189 -8.53 5.05 -8.67
N PRO A 190 -7.92 5.48 -9.78
CA PRO A 190 -7.01 4.63 -10.53
C PRO A 190 -5.79 4.24 -9.68
N PRO A 191 -5.19 3.06 -9.92
CA PRO A 191 -3.93 2.69 -9.28
C PRO A 191 -2.82 3.72 -9.54
N SER A 192 -1.97 3.98 -8.54
CA SER A 192 -0.80 4.85 -8.66
C SER A 192 0.36 4.11 -9.33
N PHE A 193 1.04 4.81 -10.25
CA PHE A 193 2.13 4.24 -11.05
C PHE A 193 3.46 5.00 -10.90
N ASP A 194 3.61 5.84 -9.91
CA ASP A 194 4.77 6.74 -9.76
C ASP A 194 6.11 5.98 -9.73
N ASP A 195 6.23 4.95 -8.91
CA ASP A 195 7.38 4.05 -8.81
C ASP A 195 7.03 2.58 -9.09
N ALA A 196 5.84 2.33 -9.63
CA ALA A 196 5.27 1.01 -9.87
C ALA A 196 6.01 0.19 -10.95
N TYR A 197 5.68 -1.10 -11.01
CA TYR A 197 6.18 -2.10 -11.93
C TYR A 197 5.07 -2.61 -12.87
N PRO A 198 4.54 -1.77 -13.79
CA PRO A 198 3.33 -2.09 -14.55
C PRO A 198 3.44 -3.35 -15.41
N LEU A 199 4.66 -3.74 -15.81
CA LEU A 199 4.91 -4.94 -16.60
C LEU A 199 4.82 -6.25 -15.80
N GLU A 200 5.04 -6.18 -14.50
CA GLU A 200 5.06 -7.32 -13.58
C GLU A 200 3.80 -7.39 -12.73
N TRP A 201 3.19 -6.25 -12.42
CA TRP A 201 2.01 -6.12 -11.55
C TRP A 201 0.86 -7.06 -11.91
N PRO A 202 0.50 -7.31 -13.19
CA PRO A 202 -0.54 -8.28 -13.51
C PRO A 202 -0.22 -9.70 -13.01
N GLY A 203 1.05 -10.12 -13.11
CA GLY A 203 1.49 -11.43 -12.59
C GLY A 203 1.49 -11.48 -11.06
N THR A 204 1.82 -10.37 -10.41
CA THR A 204 1.73 -10.21 -8.95
C THR A 204 0.29 -10.33 -8.47
N LEU A 205 -0.67 -9.72 -9.20
CA LEU A 205 -2.10 -9.86 -8.89
C LEU A 205 -2.64 -11.27 -9.19
N ASP A 206 -2.10 -11.98 -10.20
CA ASP A 206 -2.43 -13.39 -10.43
C ASP A 206 -2.00 -14.24 -9.23
N ALA A 207 -0.77 -14.08 -8.74
CA ALA A 207 -0.28 -14.79 -7.55
C ALA A 207 -1.07 -14.43 -6.28
N LEU A 208 -1.46 -13.17 -6.14
CA LEU A 208 -2.31 -12.71 -5.04
C LEU A 208 -3.69 -13.36 -5.08
N LEU A 209 -4.34 -13.41 -6.25
CA LEU A 209 -5.67 -13.99 -6.45
C LEU A 209 -5.76 -15.47 -6.04
N GLU A 210 -4.66 -16.24 -6.15
CA GLU A 210 -4.61 -17.64 -5.73
C GLU A 210 -4.74 -17.82 -4.20
N ARG A 211 -4.48 -16.75 -3.42
CA ARG A 211 -4.46 -16.77 -1.95
C ARG A 211 -5.58 -15.97 -1.30
N LEU A 212 -6.27 -15.11 -2.04
CA LEU A 212 -7.28 -14.21 -1.47
C LEU A 212 -8.47 -14.97 -0.88
N GLY A 213 -8.84 -14.57 0.33
CA GLY A 213 -10.15 -14.84 0.88
C GLY A 213 -11.23 -13.89 0.31
N PRO A 214 -12.48 -14.03 0.79
CA PRO A 214 -13.61 -13.27 0.24
C PRO A 214 -13.58 -11.77 0.55
N VAL A 215 -12.77 -11.32 1.50
CA VAL A 215 -12.71 -9.93 1.97
C VAL A 215 -11.32 -9.37 1.72
N VAL A 216 -11.21 -8.40 0.82
CA VAL A 216 -9.96 -7.77 0.44
C VAL A 216 -9.99 -6.31 0.87
N VAL A 217 -9.00 -5.88 1.64
CA VAL A 217 -8.84 -4.50 2.09
C VAL A 217 -7.75 -3.84 1.26
N PRO A 218 -8.10 -2.93 0.35
CA PRO A 218 -7.13 -2.14 -0.41
C PRO A 218 -6.46 -1.10 0.49
N GLY A 219 -5.35 -0.51 0.04
CA GLY A 219 -4.73 0.61 0.76
C GLY A 219 -5.64 1.84 0.80
N HIS A 220 -6.38 2.08 -0.28
CA HIS A 220 -7.33 3.19 -0.40
C HIS A 220 -8.71 2.70 -0.87
N GLY A 221 -9.76 3.36 -0.39
CA GLY A 221 -11.12 3.13 -0.85
C GLY A 221 -11.94 2.12 -0.04
N ASP A 222 -13.00 1.59 -0.64
CA ASP A 222 -13.89 0.62 0.00
C ASP A 222 -13.26 -0.79 0.01
N VAL A 223 -13.59 -1.58 1.03
CA VAL A 223 -13.30 -3.03 1.07
C VAL A 223 -13.97 -3.69 -0.13
N VAL A 224 -13.22 -4.55 -0.81
CA VAL A 224 -13.60 -5.19 -2.07
C VAL A 224 -13.58 -6.73 -1.98
N ASP A 225 -13.83 -7.38 -3.07
CA ASP A 225 -13.79 -8.83 -3.26
C ASP A 225 -12.74 -9.24 -4.32
N PRO A 226 -12.41 -10.53 -4.45
CA PRO A 226 -11.47 -11.00 -5.47
C PRO A 226 -11.89 -10.67 -6.91
N GLU A 227 -13.20 -10.49 -7.19
CA GLU A 227 -13.67 -10.11 -8.53
C GLU A 227 -13.20 -8.68 -8.88
N PHE A 228 -13.22 -7.77 -7.91
CA PHE A 228 -12.66 -6.42 -8.10
C PHE A 228 -11.17 -6.49 -8.42
N VAL A 229 -10.39 -7.27 -7.67
CA VAL A 229 -8.94 -7.46 -7.90
C VAL A 229 -8.69 -8.03 -9.31
N SER A 230 -9.50 -8.99 -9.75
CA SER A 230 -9.42 -9.56 -11.10
C SER A 230 -9.70 -8.51 -12.18
N ARG A 231 -10.64 -7.59 -11.98
CA ARG A 231 -10.89 -6.48 -12.91
C ARG A 231 -9.71 -5.52 -12.99
N GLN A 232 -9.20 -5.07 -11.83
CA GLN A 232 -8.01 -4.19 -11.79
C GLN A 232 -6.80 -4.86 -12.46
N ARG A 233 -6.61 -6.16 -12.24
CA ARG A 233 -5.56 -6.95 -12.91
C ARG A 233 -5.67 -6.91 -14.43
N ILE A 234 -6.90 -6.98 -14.97
CA ILE A 234 -7.15 -6.89 -16.43
C ILE A 234 -6.77 -5.49 -16.92
N ASP A 235 -7.17 -4.44 -16.22
CA ASP A 235 -6.89 -3.06 -16.59
C ASP A 235 -5.38 -2.78 -16.62
N ILE A 236 -4.64 -3.27 -15.63
CA ILE A 236 -3.15 -3.12 -15.60
C ILE A 236 -2.49 -4.00 -16.67
N ALA A 237 -3.04 -5.19 -16.96
CA ALA A 237 -2.52 -6.04 -18.03
C ALA A 237 -2.67 -5.38 -19.42
N GLU A 238 -3.73 -4.59 -19.64
CA GLU A 238 -3.89 -3.79 -20.84
C GLU A 238 -2.76 -2.77 -20.99
N VAL A 239 -2.39 -2.06 -19.92
CA VAL A 239 -1.23 -1.15 -19.88
C VAL A 239 0.04 -1.89 -20.30
N ALA A 240 0.32 -3.03 -19.68
CA ALA A 240 1.52 -3.82 -19.97
C ALA A 240 1.57 -4.30 -21.43
N GLN A 241 0.43 -4.72 -21.97
CA GLN A 241 0.31 -5.17 -23.36
C GLN A 241 0.54 -4.01 -24.34
N VAL A 242 -0.12 -2.88 -24.12
CA VAL A 242 0.02 -1.68 -24.97
C VAL A 242 1.47 -1.22 -24.96
N ALA A 243 2.09 -1.08 -23.78
CA ALA A 243 3.49 -0.65 -23.67
C ALA A 243 4.46 -1.55 -24.45
N ARG A 244 4.26 -2.88 -24.44
CA ARG A 244 5.12 -3.84 -25.19
C ARG A 244 4.96 -3.76 -26.69
N THR A 245 3.81 -3.29 -27.18
CA THR A 245 3.52 -3.23 -28.63
C THR A 245 3.77 -1.86 -29.25
N MET A 246 3.98 -0.84 -28.45
CA MET A 246 4.23 0.52 -28.92
C MET A 246 5.66 0.70 -29.44
N PRO A 247 5.88 1.53 -30.49
CA PRO A 247 7.21 1.93 -30.93
C PRO A 247 8.03 2.59 -29.82
N ALA A 248 9.36 2.44 -29.87
CA ALA A 248 10.25 2.98 -28.84
C ALA A 248 10.41 4.51 -28.87
N ASP A 249 10.14 5.14 -29.99
CA ASP A 249 10.39 6.56 -30.28
C ASP A 249 9.15 7.45 -30.21
N LEU A 250 8.13 7.06 -29.47
CA LEU A 250 6.90 7.84 -29.32
C LEU A 250 7.12 9.10 -28.48
N SER A 251 6.42 10.16 -28.88
CA SER A 251 6.33 11.41 -28.12
C SER A 251 5.39 11.26 -26.90
N ASP A 252 5.49 12.19 -25.93
CA ASP A 252 4.55 12.25 -24.81
C ASP A 252 3.11 12.44 -25.28
N GLN A 253 2.88 13.17 -26.39
CA GLN A 253 1.56 13.34 -26.97
C GLN A 253 0.97 12.02 -27.51
N ASP A 254 1.81 11.15 -28.07
CA ASP A 254 1.38 9.81 -28.50
C ASP A 254 1.04 8.93 -27.31
N LEU A 255 1.82 9.04 -26.21
CA LEU A 255 1.53 8.36 -24.95
C LEU A 255 0.21 8.83 -24.33
N GLU A 256 -0.04 10.14 -24.28
CA GLU A 256 -1.32 10.68 -23.80
C GLU A 256 -2.50 10.19 -24.66
N TRP A 257 -2.33 10.16 -25.98
CA TRP A 257 -3.35 9.65 -26.89
C TRP A 257 -3.66 8.17 -26.66
N ALA A 258 -2.63 7.36 -26.41
CA ALA A 258 -2.80 5.95 -26.07
C ALA A 258 -3.41 5.77 -24.66
N ALA A 259 -2.93 6.51 -23.68
CA ALA A 259 -3.42 6.48 -22.30
C ALA A 259 -4.93 6.72 -22.19
N ASN A 260 -5.44 7.69 -22.96
CA ASN A 260 -6.87 8.01 -22.98
C ASN A 260 -7.77 6.89 -23.55
N ARG A 261 -7.20 5.79 -24.02
CA ARG A 261 -7.91 4.60 -24.53
C ARG A 261 -7.84 3.41 -23.60
N LEU A 262 -7.00 3.46 -22.59
CA LEU A 262 -6.90 2.43 -21.56
C LEU A 262 -8.06 2.53 -20.57
N ALA A 263 -8.40 1.43 -19.95
CA ALA A 263 -9.38 1.40 -18.85
C ALA A 263 -8.90 2.27 -17.65
N VAL A 264 -7.59 2.25 -17.36
CA VAL A 264 -6.98 3.13 -16.34
C VAL A 264 -7.14 4.61 -16.72
N GLY A 265 -6.94 4.96 -18.00
CA GLY A 265 -7.24 6.27 -18.58
C GLY A 265 -6.42 7.45 -18.05
N GLY A 266 -6.56 8.60 -18.73
CA GLY A 266 -6.11 9.91 -18.25
C GLY A 266 -4.64 10.00 -17.79
N PRO A 267 -4.37 10.84 -16.77
CA PRO A 267 -3.00 11.02 -16.24
C PRO A 267 -2.39 9.73 -15.68
N ALA A 268 -3.18 8.89 -15.00
CA ALA A 268 -2.71 7.61 -14.46
C ALA A 268 -2.29 6.65 -15.59
N GLY A 269 -3.07 6.55 -16.66
CA GLY A 269 -2.73 5.76 -17.85
C GLY A 269 -1.47 6.27 -18.57
N PHE A 270 -1.27 7.59 -18.63
CA PHE A 270 -0.05 8.17 -19.17
C PHE A 270 1.18 7.79 -18.34
N LEU A 271 1.11 7.96 -17.02
CA LEU A 271 2.17 7.61 -16.10
C LEU A 271 2.51 6.11 -16.17
N ALA A 272 1.47 5.27 -16.19
CA ALA A 272 1.59 3.82 -16.32
C ALA A 272 2.36 3.41 -17.61
N LEU A 273 1.97 3.96 -18.76
CA LEU A 273 2.66 3.69 -20.04
C LEU A 273 4.10 4.20 -20.04
N ARG A 274 4.34 5.41 -19.53
CA ARG A 274 5.68 5.97 -19.40
C ARG A 274 6.57 5.07 -18.54
N ARG A 275 6.09 4.70 -17.37
CA ARG A 275 6.80 3.83 -16.42
C ARG A 275 7.08 2.45 -17.02
N ALA A 276 6.09 1.83 -17.67
CA ALA A 276 6.26 0.54 -18.35
C ALA A 276 7.36 0.61 -19.43
N ARG A 277 7.44 1.70 -20.18
CA ARG A 277 8.45 1.89 -21.23
C ARG A 277 9.85 2.11 -20.67
N GLU A 278 10.00 2.86 -19.58
CA GLU A 278 11.27 3.03 -18.88
C GLU A 278 11.84 1.66 -18.48
N HIS A 279 10.99 0.77 -17.98
CA HIS A 279 11.38 -0.61 -17.64
C HIS A 279 11.77 -1.42 -18.87
N LEU A 280 11.07 -1.30 -19.99
CA LEU A 280 11.42 -2.00 -21.24
C LEU A 280 12.79 -1.55 -21.76
N VAL A 281 13.08 -0.26 -21.73
CA VAL A 281 14.40 0.29 -22.14
C VAL A 281 15.49 -0.20 -21.18
N GLY A 282 15.25 -0.16 -19.87
CA GLY A 282 16.20 -0.68 -18.87
C GLY A 282 16.52 -2.17 -19.06
N LEU A 283 15.54 -2.99 -19.42
CA LEU A 283 15.74 -4.41 -19.72
C LEU A 283 16.57 -4.65 -20.99
N THR A 284 16.48 -3.76 -21.99
CA THR A 284 17.25 -3.89 -23.25
C THR A 284 18.69 -3.39 -23.15
N THR A 285 19.00 -2.58 -22.13
CA THR A 285 20.35 -1.99 -21.93
C THR A 285 21.21 -2.77 -20.94
N SER A 286 20.64 -3.72 -20.18
CA SER A 286 21.39 -4.61 -19.33
C SER A 286 22.07 -5.70 -20.15
N PRO A 287 23.41 -5.89 -20.08
CA PRO A 287 24.07 -7.00 -20.77
C PRO A 287 23.56 -8.32 -20.24
N PRO A 288 23.47 -9.38 -21.07
CA PRO A 288 23.13 -10.72 -20.60
C PRO A 288 24.21 -11.16 -19.60
N GLY A 289 23.77 -11.43 -18.36
CA GLY A 289 24.61 -11.95 -17.28
C GLY A 289 25.04 -13.41 -17.49
#